data_a4ed56acb902a1bf88dfbdd7e66923ff
#
_entry.id   a4ed56acb902a1bf88dfbdd7e66923ff
#
_cell.length_a   1.000
_cell.length_b   1.000
_cell.length_c   1.000
_cell.angle_alpha   90.00
_cell.angle_beta   90.00
_cell.angle_gamma   90.00
#
_symmetry.space_group_name_H-M   'P 1'
#
loop_
_entity.id
_entity.type
_entity.pdbx_description
1 polymer ?
#
loop_
_entity_poly.entity_id
_entity_poly.type
_entity_poly.pdbx_seq_one_letter_code
_entity_poly.pdbx_strand_id
1 'polypeptide(L)'
;MGQIAPYVLMPGDPYRARWIAETFLEDPVQYNDVRGMLGYTGTYRGVRVSAQGSGMGQPSIGIYAHELFADYDVQAILRVGTCGALAESVHVRDVILGMAASTDSAMNRPRFGDVTFAPAADFELLRHAWDVAQDKLLPAVVGGLFSSDQFYNPNTTISSTLAGYGVLGVEMEAAALYTLAAQFGRRALAVCTVSDHLLTGEETTSAERQETFEDMIVMALEAVVRLDGEQGGR
;
A
#
# COMPACT_ATOMS: atom_id res chain seq x y z
N MET A 1 16.82 11.34 -17.42
CA MET A 1 15.92 10.48 -16.62
C MET A 1 15.58 11.24 -15.36
N GLY A 2 14.29 11.24 -14.94
CA GLY A 2 13.85 11.91 -13.71
C GLY A 2 14.49 11.29 -12.46
N GLN A 3 14.55 12.06 -11.38
CA GLN A 3 15.07 11.56 -10.10
C GLN A 3 14.20 10.46 -9.52
N ILE A 4 12.86 10.52 -9.73
CA ILE A 4 11.88 9.55 -9.26
C ILE A 4 11.65 8.47 -10.32
N ALA A 5 11.51 7.23 -9.89
CA ALA A 5 11.25 6.08 -10.77
C ALA A 5 9.77 5.98 -11.16
N PRO A 6 9.43 5.26 -12.25
CA PRO A 6 8.03 5.07 -12.66
C PRO A 6 7.22 4.23 -11.67
N TYR A 7 7.86 3.47 -10.80
CA TYR A 7 7.25 2.63 -9.79
C TYR A 7 7.68 3.06 -8.40
N VAL A 8 6.72 3.28 -7.49
CA VAL A 8 7.00 3.77 -6.14
C VAL A 8 6.41 2.83 -5.10
N LEU A 9 7.25 2.30 -4.20
CA LEU A 9 6.81 1.69 -2.96
C LEU A 9 6.60 2.77 -1.91
N MET A 10 5.40 2.83 -1.34
CA MET A 10 5.01 3.93 -0.46
C MET A 10 4.60 3.44 0.94
N PRO A 11 5.54 3.30 1.87
CA PRO A 11 5.24 3.10 3.29
C PRO A 11 4.73 4.40 3.94
N GLY A 12 3.96 4.28 5.03
CA GLY A 12 3.58 5.43 5.84
C GLY A 12 4.79 6.07 6.55
N ASP A 13 5.67 5.25 7.08
CA ASP A 13 6.87 5.65 7.82
C ASP A 13 8.03 5.97 6.87
N PRO A 14 8.59 7.20 6.93
CA PRO A 14 9.74 7.60 6.11
C PRO A 14 11.02 6.81 6.42
N TYR A 15 11.21 6.36 7.65
CA TYR A 15 12.36 5.49 7.98
C TYR A 15 12.22 4.10 7.37
N ARG A 16 10.98 3.61 7.18
CA ARG A 16 10.74 2.39 6.41
C ARG A 16 11.08 2.60 4.93
N ALA A 17 10.82 3.77 4.35
CA ALA A 17 11.26 4.07 2.99
C ALA A 17 12.80 4.01 2.85
N ARG A 18 13.54 4.52 3.84
CA ARG A 18 15.00 4.37 3.91
C ARG A 18 15.39 2.90 4.00
N TRP A 19 14.80 2.15 4.92
CA TRP A 19 15.10 0.73 5.12
C TRP A 19 14.85 -0.09 3.84
N ILE A 20 13.73 0.15 3.15
CA ILE A 20 13.43 -0.49 1.85
C ILE A 20 14.55 -0.19 0.84
N ALA A 21 14.96 1.08 0.73
CA ALA A 21 15.99 1.48 -0.21
C ALA A 21 17.35 0.85 0.11
N GLU A 22 17.78 0.89 1.38
CA GLU A 22 19.09 0.38 1.80
C GLU A 22 19.16 -1.16 1.79
N THR A 23 18.01 -1.85 1.96
CA THR A 23 17.97 -3.32 2.05
C THR A 23 17.76 -3.99 0.70
N PHE A 24 16.90 -3.41 -0.17
CA PHE A 24 16.44 -4.11 -1.36
C PHE A 24 16.89 -3.46 -2.68
N LEU A 25 17.23 -2.17 -2.68
CA LEU A 25 17.58 -1.49 -3.93
C LEU A 25 19.11 -1.42 -4.12
N GLU A 26 19.54 -1.61 -5.35
CA GLU A 26 20.92 -1.39 -5.79
C GLU A 26 21.12 0.12 -6.02
N ASP A 27 22.27 0.65 -5.56
CA ASP A 27 22.71 2.04 -5.71
C ASP A 27 21.62 3.09 -5.34
N PRO A 28 21.01 3.01 -4.14
CA PRO A 28 19.94 3.91 -3.76
C PRO A 28 20.46 5.35 -3.57
N VAL A 29 19.79 6.30 -4.21
CA VAL A 29 20.06 7.73 -4.08
C VAL A 29 18.87 8.43 -3.46
N GLN A 30 19.11 9.17 -2.37
CA GLN A 30 18.08 9.99 -1.74
C GLN A 30 17.76 11.20 -2.63
N TYR A 31 16.47 11.42 -2.94
CA TYR A 31 16.00 12.57 -3.72
C TYR A 31 15.13 13.54 -2.91
N ASN A 32 14.59 13.11 -1.77
CA ASN A 32 13.74 13.95 -0.93
C ASN A 32 13.99 13.74 0.56
N ASP A 33 13.95 14.85 1.31
CA ASP A 33 13.96 14.90 2.78
C ASP A 33 13.03 15.99 3.33
N VAL A 34 12.31 16.67 2.45
CA VAL A 34 11.39 17.75 2.82
C VAL A 34 10.34 17.23 3.79
N ARG A 35 10.15 17.92 4.90
CA ARG A 35 9.27 17.53 6.02
C ARG A 35 9.60 16.17 6.63
N GLY A 36 10.82 15.67 6.42
CA GLY A 36 11.21 14.33 6.85
C GLY A 36 10.59 13.20 6.04
N MET A 37 9.88 13.48 4.93
CA MET A 37 9.36 12.46 4.03
C MET A 37 10.46 11.97 3.12
N LEU A 38 11.25 11.06 3.64
CA LEU A 38 12.40 10.50 2.93
C LEU A 38 11.96 9.79 1.65
N GLY A 39 12.68 10.07 0.56
CA GLY A 39 12.46 9.44 -0.74
C GLY A 39 13.79 9.02 -1.37
N TYR A 40 13.84 7.81 -1.89
CA TYR A 40 15.02 7.19 -2.48
C TYR A 40 14.66 6.55 -3.82
N THR A 41 15.61 6.55 -4.76
CA THR A 41 15.49 5.81 -6.02
C THR A 41 16.72 4.94 -6.21
N GLY A 42 16.52 3.70 -6.60
CA GLY A 42 17.55 2.74 -6.95
C GLY A 42 17.04 1.77 -8.01
N THR A 43 17.66 0.61 -8.12
CA THR A 43 17.23 -0.46 -9.00
C THR A 43 16.96 -1.75 -8.22
N TYR A 44 15.99 -2.52 -8.69
CA TYR A 44 15.73 -3.87 -8.20
C TYR A 44 15.60 -4.82 -9.40
N ARG A 45 16.52 -5.78 -9.51
CA ARG A 45 16.59 -6.71 -10.65
C ARG A 45 16.55 -6.02 -12.02
N GLY A 46 17.24 -4.87 -12.13
CA GLY A 46 17.33 -4.06 -13.34
C GLY A 46 16.15 -3.11 -13.58
N VAL A 47 15.10 -3.14 -12.77
CA VAL A 47 13.96 -2.22 -12.83
C VAL A 47 14.18 -1.05 -11.89
N ARG A 48 13.98 0.18 -12.37
CA ARG A 48 14.05 1.38 -11.51
C ARG A 48 12.83 1.45 -10.59
N VAL A 49 13.10 1.57 -9.29
CA VAL A 49 12.07 1.67 -8.24
C VAL A 49 12.42 2.80 -7.28
N SER A 50 11.42 3.52 -6.82
CA SER A 50 11.55 4.48 -5.72
C SER A 50 10.88 3.93 -4.46
N ALA A 51 11.40 4.33 -3.30
CA ALA A 51 10.75 4.15 -2.01
C ALA A 51 10.56 5.51 -1.36
N GLN A 52 9.32 5.88 -1.00
CA GLN A 52 9.02 7.19 -0.42
C GLN A 52 7.99 7.10 0.70
N GLY A 53 8.24 7.78 1.82
CA GLY A 53 7.27 7.90 2.90
C GLY A 53 6.03 8.68 2.47
N SER A 54 4.85 8.26 2.94
CA SER A 54 3.58 8.95 2.70
C SER A 54 3.06 9.72 3.91
N GLY A 55 3.61 9.50 5.10
CA GLY A 55 2.94 9.86 6.35
C GLY A 55 1.72 8.99 6.61
N MET A 56 0.91 9.36 7.59
CA MET A 56 -0.29 8.62 7.99
C MET A 56 -1.55 9.34 7.53
N GLY A 57 -2.54 8.55 7.09
CA GLY A 57 -3.88 9.00 6.77
C GLY A 57 -4.05 9.46 5.32
N GLN A 58 -5.29 9.39 4.87
CA GLN A 58 -5.70 9.70 3.50
C GLN A 58 -5.30 11.13 3.05
N PRO A 59 -5.41 12.18 3.88
CA PRO A 59 -4.97 13.51 3.48
C PRO A 59 -3.46 13.59 3.21
N SER A 60 -2.63 12.87 3.98
CA SER A 60 -1.18 12.89 3.81
C SER A 60 -0.77 12.18 2.52
N ILE A 61 -1.17 10.91 2.33
CA ILE A 61 -0.85 10.19 1.09
C ILE A 61 -1.45 10.89 -0.13
N GLY A 62 -2.59 11.57 0.06
CA GLY A 62 -3.26 12.33 -0.98
C GLY A 62 -2.40 13.44 -1.60
N ILE A 63 -1.55 14.09 -0.79
CA ILE A 63 -0.60 15.11 -1.28
C ILE A 63 0.49 14.44 -2.12
N TYR A 64 1.20 13.48 -1.55
CA TYR A 64 2.36 12.87 -2.19
C TYR A 64 2.00 12.06 -3.43
N ALA A 65 0.94 11.25 -3.37
CA ALA A 65 0.50 10.46 -4.52
C ALA A 65 0.00 11.35 -5.67
N HIS A 66 -0.68 12.47 -5.36
CA HIS A 66 -1.09 13.44 -6.37
C HIS A 66 0.11 13.99 -7.13
N GLU A 67 1.11 14.53 -6.42
CA GLU A 67 2.30 15.10 -7.03
C GLU A 67 3.10 14.05 -7.82
N LEU A 68 3.25 12.83 -7.28
CA LEU A 68 3.94 11.74 -7.97
C LEU A 68 3.28 11.38 -9.30
N PHE A 69 1.95 11.33 -9.35
CA PHE A 69 1.22 11.03 -10.59
C PHE A 69 1.17 12.22 -11.55
N ALA A 70 0.94 13.44 -11.03
CA ALA A 70 0.74 14.63 -11.85
C ALA A 70 2.04 15.21 -12.40
N ASP A 71 3.09 15.30 -11.56
CA ASP A 71 4.27 16.10 -11.86
C ASP A 71 5.50 15.24 -12.18
N TYR A 72 5.55 13.97 -11.70
CA TYR A 72 6.71 13.10 -11.84
C TYR A 72 6.49 11.88 -12.72
N ASP A 73 5.35 11.80 -13.40
CA ASP A 73 4.99 10.73 -14.34
C ASP A 73 5.11 9.31 -13.75
N VAL A 74 4.83 9.15 -12.46
CA VAL A 74 4.81 7.84 -11.80
C VAL A 74 3.68 7.01 -12.40
N GLN A 75 3.97 5.77 -12.79
CA GLN A 75 3.04 4.87 -13.47
C GLN A 75 2.28 3.99 -12.49
N ALA A 76 2.93 3.59 -11.39
CA ALA A 76 2.29 2.80 -10.35
C ALA A 76 2.82 3.14 -8.96
N ILE A 77 1.92 3.14 -7.98
CA ILE A 77 2.26 3.25 -6.55
C ILE A 77 1.75 2.02 -5.82
N LEU A 78 2.64 1.34 -5.11
CA LEU A 78 2.31 0.26 -4.19
C LEU A 78 2.45 0.76 -2.76
N ARG A 79 1.32 0.91 -2.07
CA ARG A 79 1.34 1.14 -0.62
C ARG A 79 1.83 -0.14 0.07
N VAL A 80 2.91 -0.03 0.82
CA VAL A 80 3.49 -1.12 1.62
C VAL A 80 3.43 -0.75 3.09
N GLY A 81 2.42 -1.23 3.78
CA GLY A 81 2.09 -0.77 5.12
C GLY A 81 1.66 -1.88 6.08
N THR A 82 1.16 -1.46 7.24
CA THR A 82 0.52 -2.34 8.21
C THR A 82 -0.98 -2.12 8.21
N CYS A 83 -1.71 -3.14 8.66
CA CYS A 83 -3.14 -3.06 8.94
C CYS A 83 -3.48 -3.88 10.19
N GLY A 84 -4.60 -3.55 10.82
CA GLY A 84 -5.22 -4.40 11.82
C GLY A 84 -6.20 -5.37 11.16
N ALA A 85 -6.16 -6.66 11.52
CA ALA A 85 -7.11 -7.63 11.02
C ALA A 85 -8.52 -7.42 11.61
N LEU A 86 -9.54 -7.59 10.77
CA LEU A 86 -10.96 -7.54 11.13
C LEU A 86 -11.66 -8.90 10.98
N ALA A 87 -11.15 -9.79 10.13
CA ALA A 87 -11.76 -11.08 9.86
C ALA A 87 -11.04 -12.21 10.63
N GLU A 88 -11.78 -13.11 11.24
CA GLU A 88 -11.23 -14.25 11.99
C GLU A 88 -10.35 -15.19 11.14
N SER A 89 -10.55 -15.20 9.82
CA SER A 89 -9.76 -15.99 8.86
C SER A 89 -8.41 -15.38 8.50
N VAL A 90 -8.12 -14.18 8.99
CA VAL A 90 -6.88 -13.46 8.74
C VAL A 90 -6.06 -13.44 10.02
N HIS A 91 -4.82 -13.83 9.95
CA HIS A 91 -3.97 -13.97 11.13
C HIS A 91 -2.88 -12.87 11.14
N VAL A 92 -2.38 -12.60 12.33
CA VAL A 92 -1.20 -11.74 12.49
C VAL A 92 -0.06 -12.33 11.66
N ARG A 93 0.65 -11.46 10.91
CA ARG A 93 1.69 -11.74 9.91
C ARG A 93 1.18 -12.10 8.50
N ASP A 94 -0.10 -12.36 8.31
CA ASP A 94 -0.62 -12.47 6.94
C ASP A 94 -0.43 -11.15 6.19
N VAL A 95 -0.32 -11.24 4.87
CA VAL A 95 -0.30 -10.08 3.99
C VAL A 95 -1.65 -9.95 3.29
N ILE A 96 -2.33 -8.83 3.51
CA ILE A 96 -3.57 -8.51 2.79
C ILE A 96 -3.22 -7.76 1.50
N LEU A 97 -3.59 -8.34 0.37
CA LEU A 97 -3.62 -7.67 -0.92
C LEU A 97 -4.99 -7.01 -1.09
N GLY A 98 -5.04 -5.69 -0.94
CA GLY A 98 -6.28 -4.92 -0.91
C GLY A 98 -6.90 -4.76 -2.29
N MET A 99 -7.93 -5.56 -2.63
CA MET A 99 -8.62 -5.46 -3.93
C MET A 99 -9.52 -4.22 -4.04
N ALA A 100 -10.07 -3.76 -2.92
CA ALA A 100 -10.90 -2.57 -2.83
C ALA A 100 -10.82 -1.99 -1.42
N ALA A 101 -11.14 -0.72 -1.26
CA ALA A 101 -11.11 -0.06 0.04
C ALA A 101 -12.39 0.73 0.31
N SER A 102 -13.14 0.33 1.35
CA SER A 102 -14.18 1.16 1.95
C SER A 102 -13.54 2.29 2.75
N THR A 103 -14.27 3.38 3.00
CA THR A 103 -13.74 4.48 3.83
C THR A 103 -14.84 5.24 4.54
N ASP A 104 -14.51 5.79 5.72
CA ASP A 104 -15.31 6.77 6.46
C ASP A 104 -14.93 8.22 6.09
N SER A 105 -13.90 8.39 5.25
CA SER A 105 -13.43 9.72 4.84
C SER A 105 -14.42 10.45 3.94
N ALA A 106 -14.56 11.75 4.19
CA ALA A 106 -15.33 12.63 3.32
C ALA A 106 -14.53 13.12 2.08
N MET A 107 -13.30 12.68 1.85
CA MET A 107 -12.43 13.18 0.77
C MET A 107 -13.03 13.02 -0.64
N ASN A 108 -13.85 12.01 -0.84
CA ASN A 108 -14.49 11.75 -2.13
C ASN A 108 -15.77 12.54 -2.37
N ARG A 109 -16.40 13.08 -1.31
CA ARG A 109 -17.67 13.83 -1.44
C ARG A 109 -17.56 15.07 -2.36
N PRO A 110 -16.50 15.90 -2.30
CA PRO A 110 -16.35 17.03 -3.22
C PRO A 110 -16.18 16.62 -4.69
N ARG A 111 -15.70 15.39 -4.95
CA ARG A 111 -15.47 14.87 -6.31
C ARG A 111 -16.74 14.27 -6.91
N PHE A 112 -17.50 13.52 -6.13
CA PHE A 112 -18.56 12.65 -6.63
C PHE A 112 -19.97 13.03 -6.14
N GLY A 113 -20.10 14.01 -5.22
CA GLY A 113 -21.38 14.37 -4.62
C GLY A 113 -22.01 13.17 -3.88
N ASP A 114 -23.23 12.81 -4.27
CA ASP A 114 -23.96 11.69 -3.67
C ASP A 114 -23.64 10.32 -4.30
N VAL A 115 -22.76 10.28 -5.30
CA VAL A 115 -22.32 9.01 -5.89
C VAL A 115 -21.31 8.34 -4.98
N THR A 116 -21.54 7.08 -4.64
CA THR A 116 -20.56 6.25 -3.93
C THR A 116 -19.54 5.71 -4.93
N PHE A 117 -18.35 6.30 -4.93
CA PHE A 117 -17.22 5.77 -5.71
C PHE A 117 -16.65 4.56 -4.99
N ALA A 118 -16.29 3.51 -5.75
CA ALA A 118 -15.68 2.29 -5.24
C ALA A 118 -14.16 2.28 -5.51
N PRO A 119 -13.30 2.71 -4.57
CA PRO A 119 -11.87 2.67 -4.73
C PRO A 119 -11.38 1.21 -4.88
N ALA A 120 -10.76 0.90 -6.00
CA ALA A 120 -10.28 -0.44 -6.31
C ALA A 120 -8.83 -0.43 -6.78
N ALA A 121 -8.11 -1.51 -6.49
CA ALA A 121 -6.76 -1.74 -6.97
C ALA A 121 -6.72 -1.97 -8.47
N ASP A 122 -5.53 -1.75 -9.07
CA ASP A 122 -5.25 -2.22 -10.41
C ASP A 122 -5.20 -3.76 -10.43
N PHE A 123 -5.96 -4.36 -11.34
CA PHE A 123 -6.09 -5.82 -11.41
C PHE A 123 -4.78 -6.52 -11.78
N GLU A 124 -3.99 -5.96 -12.69
CA GLU A 124 -2.73 -6.59 -13.11
C GLU A 124 -1.70 -6.57 -11.97
N LEU A 125 -1.57 -5.45 -11.25
CA LEU A 125 -0.72 -5.39 -10.05
C LEU A 125 -1.17 -6.38 -8.98
N LEU A 126 -2.46 -6.46 -8.71
CA LEU A 126 -3.03 -7.40 -7.74
C LEU A 126 -2.73 -8.85 -8.15
N ARG A 127 -2.97 -9.21 -9.41
CA ARG A 127 -2.68 -10.53 -9.95
C ARG A 127 -1.21 -10.89 -9.82
N HIS A 128 -0.31 -9.98 -10.21
CA HIS A 128 1.13 -10.22 -10.08
C HIS A 128 1.56 -10.41 -8.62
N ALA A 129 1.06 -9.59 -7.70
CA ALA A 129 1.37 -9.74 -6.28
C ALA A 129 0.85 -11.08 -5.73
N TRP A 130 -0.35 -11.49 -6.12
CA TRP A 130 -0.91 -12.80 -5.78
C TRP A 130 -0.08 -13.96 -6.34
N ASP A 131 0.27 -13.91 -7.63
CA ASP A 131 1.10 -14.93 -8.26
C ASP A 131 2.46 -15.07 -7.59
N VAL A 132 3.08 -13.93 -7.18
CA VAL A 132 4.34 -13.94 -6.40
C VAL A 132 4.14 -14.63 -5.05
N ALA A 133 3.04 -14.32 -4.35
CA ALA A 133 2.75 -14.95 -3.07
C ALA A 133 2.63 -16.48 -3.21
N GLN A 134 1.93 -16.96 -4.25
CA GLN A 134 1.79 -18.40 -4.51
C GLN A 134 3.13 -19.04 -4.86
N ASP A 135 3.91 -18.45 -5.76
CA ASP A 135 5.20 -19.00 -6.22
C ASP A 135 6.23 -19.09 -5.08
N LYS A 136 6.19 -18.15 -4.15
CA LYS A 136 7.11 -18.09 -3.01
C LYS A 136 6.54 -18.70 -1.72
N LEU A 137 5.31 -19.22 -1.75
CA LEU A 137 4.60 -19.76 -0.59
C LEU A 137 4.49 -18.76 0.57
N LEU A 138 4.29 -17.48 0.27
CA LEU A 138 4.12 -16.43 1.26
C LEU A 138 2.66 -16.36 1.73
N PRO A 139 2.41 -16.05 3.03
CA PRO A 139 1.05 -15.97 3.56
C PRO A 139 0.35 -14.72 3.03
N ALA A 140 -0.56 -14.89 2.07
CA ALA A 140 -1.31 -13.78 1.50
C ALA A 140 -2.79 -14.10 1.35
N VAL A 141 -3.62 -13.10 1.56
CA VAL A 141 -5.06 -13.12 1.32
C VAL A 141 -5.48 -11.92 0.48
N VAL A 142 -6.48 -12.10 -0.38
CA VAL A 142 -7.02 -11.02 -1.22
C VAL A 142 -8.40 -10.64 -0.72
N GLY A 143 -8.64 -9.33 -0.49
CA GLY A 143 -9.96 -8.88 -0.08
C GLY A 143 -10.08 -7.39 0.16
N GLY A 144 -11.22 -6.99 0.73
CA GLY A 144 -11.53 -5.59 1.03
C GLY A 144 -10.75 -5.07 2.23
N LEU A 145 -10.30 -3.82 2.13
CA LEU A 145 -9.75 -3.04 3.23
C LEU A 145 -10.76 -1.97 3.68
N PHE A 146 -10.56 -1.46 4.87
CA PHE A 146 -11.21 -0.25 5.36
C PHE A 146 -10.17 0.82 5.64
N SER A 147 -10.22 1.93 4.92
CA SER A 147 -9.37 3.11 5.16
C SER A 147 -10.09 4.07 6.10
N SER A 148 -9.68 4.12 7.36
CA SER A 148 -10.26 5.00 8.36
C SER A 148 -9.48 6.31 8.50
N ASP A 149 -10.18 7.43 8.66
CA ASP A 149 -9.56 8.71 9.02
C ASP A 149 -9.19 8.77 10.50
N GLN A 150 -9.69 7.82 11.32
CA GLN A 150 -9.49 7.83 12.77
C GLN A 150 -8.84 6.53 13.25
N PHE A 151 -7.60 6.64 13.77
CA PHE A 151 -6.93 5.51 14.40
C PHE A 151 -7.66 5.10 15.71
N TYR A 152 -8.02 6.08 16.53
CA TYR A 152 -8.83 5.89 17.73
C TYR A 152 -10.31 6.19 17.41
N ASN A 153 -10.98 5.22 16.78
CA ASN A 153 -12.36 5.41 16.34
C ASN A 153 -13.34 5.33 17.53
N PRO A 154 -14.16 6.37 17.78
CA PRO A 154 -15.14 6.35 18.86
C PRO A 154 -16.29 5.37 18.62
N ASN A 155 -16.54 4.97 17.37
CA ASN A 155 -17.49 3.93 17.03
C ASN A 155 -16.85 2.55 17.21
N THR A 156 -16.98 1.98 18.40
CA THR A 156 -16.39 0.67 18.75
C THR A 156 -16.99 -0.51 18.02
N THR A 157 -18.13 -0.35 17.32
CA THR A 157 -18.80 -1.43 16.59
C THR A 157 -18.48 -1.44 15.09
N ILE A 158 -17.82 -0.41 14.58
CA ILE A 158 -17.55 -0.31 13.13
C ILE A 158 -16.72 -1.48 12.62
N SER A 159 -15.69 -1.89 13.37
CA SER A 159 -14.82 -3.01 12.99
C SER A 159 -15.59 -4.34 12.88
N SER A 160 -16.40 -4.68 13.90
CA SER A 160 -17.21 -5.90 13.87
C SER A 160 -18.31 -5.86 12.80
N THR A 161 -18.89 -4.68 12.56
CA THR A 161 -19.85 -4.49 11.46
C THR A 161 -19.19 -4.77 10.11
N LEU A 162 -18.05 -4.15 9.82
CA LEU A 162 -17.34 -4.34 8.55
C LEU A 162 -16.82 -5.77 8.36
N ALA A 163 -16.35 -6.41 9.45
CA ALA A 163 -15.99 -7.82 9.44
C ALA A 163 -17.17 -8.71 8.99
N GLY A 164 -18.37 -8.42 9.47
CA GLY A 164 -19.61 -9.12 9.07
C GLY A 164 -19.96 -8.95 7.57
N TYR A 165 -19.38 -7.98 6.88
CA TYR A 165 -19.51 -7.78 5.43
C TYR A 165 -18.25 -8.21 4.66
N GLY A 166 -17.33 -8.93 5.29
CA GLY A 166 -16.16 -9.53 4.64
C GLY A 166 -14.98 -8.58 4.42
N VAL A 167 -14.92 -7.45 5.14
CA VAL A 167 -13.73 -6.60 5.14
C VAL A 167 -12.66 -7.29 5.99
N LEU A 168 -11.45 -7.44 5.41
CA LEU A 168 -10.37 -8.23 6.01
C LEU A 168 -9.52 -7.44 7.00
N GLY A 169 -9.29 -6.17 6.72
CA GLY A 169 -8.40 -5.36 7.56
C GLY A 169 -8.69 -3.87 7.49
N VAL A 170 -8.20 -3.14 8.50
CA VAL A 170 -8.28 -1.68 8.60
C VAL A 170 -6.88 -1.06 8.48
N GLU A 171 -6.80 0.00 7.69
CA GLU A 171 -5.62 0.84 7.50
C GLU A 171 -6.08 2.28 7.25
N MET A 172 -5.24 3.19 6.76
CA MET A 172 -5.61 4.61 6.73
C MET A 172 -5.38 5.31 5.37
N GLU A 173 -5.04 4.63 4.27
CA GLU A 173 -4.57 5.30 3.04
C GLU A 173 -5.08 4.71 1.72
N ALA A 174 -5.41 3.44 1.64
CA ALA A 174 -5.68 2.74 0.39
C ALA A 174 -6.81 3.36 -0.44
N ALA A 175 -7.90 3.81 0.19
CA ALA A 175 -9.02 4.41 -0.51
C ALA A 175 -8.64 5.71 -1.22
N ALA A 176 -7.82 6.57 -0.59
CA ALA A 176 -7.33 7.79 -1.23
C ALA A 176 -6.37 7.48 -2.38
N LEU A 177 -5.45 6.53 -2.19
CA LEU A 177 -4.50 6.13 -3.22
C LEU A 177 -5.21 5.57 -4.46
N TYR A 178 -6.18 4.66 -4.29
CA TYR A 178 -6.94 4.09 -5.40
C TYR A 178 -7.78 5.14 -6.13
N THR A 179 -8.37 6.07 -5.39
CA THR A 179 -9.13 7.19 -6.00
C THR A 179 -8.23 8.07 -6.87
N LEU A 180 -7.03 8.40 -6.41
CA LEU A 180 -6.08 9.21 -7.17
C LEU A 180 -5.53 8.43 -8.38
N ALA A 181 -5.17 7.17 -8.21
CA ALA A 181 -4.73 6.34 -9.32
C ALA A 181 -5.78 6.30 -10.45
N ALA A 182 -7.05 6.10 -10.11
CA ALA A 182 -8.15 6.14 -11.06
C ALA A 182 -8.27 7.53 -11.75
N GLN A 183 -8.14 8.63 -10.99
CA GLN A 183 -8.20 10.00 -11.52
C GLN A 183 -7.13 10.26 -12.58
N PHE A 184 -5.92 9.75 -12.37
CA PHE A 184 -4.79 9.99 -13.28
C PHE A 184 -4.60 8.88 -14.32
N GLY A 185 -5.47 7.85 -14.36
CA GLY A 185 -5.28 6.70 -15.23
C GLY A 185 -4.00 5.92 -14.91
N ARG A 186 -3.63 5.88 -13.64
CA ARG A 186 -2.43 5.21 -13.11
C ARG A 186 -2.82 3.97 -12.30
N ARG A 187 -1.82 3.20 -11.89
CA ARG A 187 -2.02 1.94 -11.18
C ARG A 187 -1.72 2.09 -9.70
N ALA A 188 -2.46 1.38 -8.86
CA ALA A 188 -2.19 1.32 -7.43
C ALA A 188 -2.57 -0.03 -6.84
N LEU A 189 -1.83 -0.44 -5.79
CA LEU A 189 -2.12 -1.60 -4.97
C LEU A 189 -1.72 -1.32 -3.52
N ALA A 190 -2.54 -1.71 -2.56
CA ALA A 190 -2.17 -1.78 -1.15
C ALA A 190 -1.79 -3.21 -0.80
N VAL A 191 -0.58 -3.37 -0.31
CA VAL A 191 0.00 -4.60 0.22
C VAL A 191 0.26 -4.35 1.69
N CYS A 192 -0.50 -4.98 2.59
CA CYS A 192 -0.48 -4.65 4.01
C CYS A 192 -0.21 -5.88 4.86
N THR A 193 0.86 -5.84 5.66
CA THR A 193 1.11 -6.87 6.67
C THR A 193 0.20 -6.64 7.88
N VAL A 194 -0.43 -7.70 8.35
CA VAL A 194 -1.25 -7.69 9.57
C VAL A 194 -0.34 -7.59 10.80
N SER A 195 -0.40 -6.46 11.51
CA SER A 195 0.39 -6.20 12.72
C SER A 195 -0.32 -6.58 14.01
N ASP A 196 -1.65 -6.52 14.00
CA ASP A 196 -2.51 -6.75 15.14
C ASP A 196 -3.89 -7.23 14.68
N HIS A 197 -4.61 -7.88 15.57
CA HIS A 197 -5.95 -8.41 15.29
C HIS A 197 -6.98 -7.75 16.22
N LEU A 198 -7.85 -6.90 15.69
CA LEU A 198 -8.76 -6.06 16.48
C LEU A 198 -9.85 -6.87 17.23
N LEU A 199 -10.17 -8.08 16.77
CA LEU A 199 -11.18 -8.92 17.43
C LEU A 199 -10.58 -9.84 18.50
N THR A 200 -9.36 -10.34 18.30
CA THR A 200 -8.72 -11.29 19.23
C THR A 200 -7.75 -10.61 20.20
N GLY A 201 -7.27 -9.40 19.87
CA GLY A 201 -6.27 -8.69 20.66
C GLY A 201 -4.84 -9.24 20.49
N GLU A 202 -4.59 -10.08 19.50
CA GLU A 202 -3.26 -10.59 19.17
C GLU A 202 -2.43 -9.49 18.52
N GLU A 203 -1.14 -9.37 18.88
CA GLU A 203 -0.23 -8.37 18.34
C GLU A 203 1.13 -9.00 18.02
N THR A 204 1.84 -8.45 17.02
CA THR A 204 3.23 -8.81 16.72
C THR A 204 4.20 -8.13 17.67
N THR A 205 5.29 -8.83 18.01
CA THR A 205 6.47 -8.21 18.63
C THR A 205 7.20 -7.31 17.63
N SER A 206 8.08 -6.43 18.14
CA SER A 206 8.88 -5.56 17.27
C SER A 206 9.85 -6.33 16.35
N ALA A 207 10.39 -7.46 16.80
CA ALA A 207 11.27 -8.32 16.00
C ALA A 207 10.50 -9.02 14.87
N GLU A 208 9.35 -9.58 15.18
CA GLU A 208 8.48 -10.24 14.21
C GLU A 208 7.96 -9.29 13.14
N ARG A 209 7.70 -8.02 13.48
CA ARG A 209 7.32 -7.01 12.49
C ARG A 209 8.36 -6.83 11.41
N GLN A 210 9.64 -6.93 11.73
CA GLN A 210 10.71 -6.72 10.76
C GLN A 210 10.76 -7.86 9.74
N GLU A 211 10.66 -9.14 10.16
CA GLU A 211 10.65 -10.29 9.26
C GLU A 211 9.43 -10.30 8.34
N THR A 212 8.24 -10.02 8.86
CA THR A 212 7.01 -10.01 8.05
C THR A 212 6.92 -8.83 7.08
N PHE A 213 7.68 -7.75 7.33
CA PHE A 213 7.78 -6.66 6.36
C PHE A 213 8.59 -7.05 5.13
N GLU A 214 9.58 -7.95 5.25
CA GLU A 214 10.35 -8.42 4.10
C GLU A 214 9.47 -9.14 3.08
N ASP A 215 8.59 -10.03 3.52
CA ASP A 215 7.65 -10.74 2.65
C ASP A 215 6.76 -9.78 1.85
N MET A 216 6.19 -8.79 2.51
CA MET A 216 5.38 -7.75 1.89
C MET A 216 6.17 -6.95 0.83
N ILE A 217 7.41 -6.55 1.16
CA ILE A 217 8.25 -5.78 0.25
C ILE A 217 8.68 -6.64 -0.95
N VAL A 218 9.04 -7.90 -0.72
CA VAL A 218 9.36 -8.85 -1.80
C VAL A 218 8.17 -9.04 -2.73
N MET A 219 6.95 -9.24 -2.20
CA MET A 219 5.74 -9.32 -3.03
C MET A 219 5.56 -8.07 -3.90
N ALA A 220 5.71 -6.88 -3.31
CA ALA A 220 5.54 -5.62 -4.02
C ALA A 220 6.61 -5.42 -5.10
N LEU A 221 7.89 -5.65 -4.80
CA LEU A 221 9.00 -5.49 -5.75
C LEU A 221 8.91 -6.48 -6.92
N GLU A 222 8.64 -7.75 -6.62
CA GLU A 222 8.51 -8.78 -7.68
C GLU A 222 7.27 -8.55 -8.55
N ALA A 223 6.16 -8.03 -7.98
CA ALA A 223 4.99 -7.63 -8.77
C ALA A 223 5.33 -6.48 -9.73
N VAL A 224 6.14 -5.51 -9.29
CA VAL A 224 6.66 -4.43 -10.14
C VAL A 224 7.52 -4.98 -11.27
N VAL A 225 8.44 -5.92 -10.99
CA VAL A 225 9.29 -6.54 -12.01
C VAL A 225 8.47 -7.26 -13.09
N ARG A 226 7.42 -7.99 -12.69
CA ARG A 226 6.50 -8.66 -13.64
C ARG A 226 5.75 -7.66 -14.50
N LEU A 227 5.24 -6.59 -13.88
CA LEU A 227 4.53 -5.53 -14.58
C LEU A 227 5.41 -4.83 -15.62
N ASP A 228 6.65 -4.49 -15.27
CA ASP A 228 7.62 -3.84 -16.16
C ASP A 228 7.97 -4.74 -17.36
N GLY A 229 8.18 -6.03 -17.11
CA GLY A 229 8.46 -7.01 -18.17
C GLY A 229 7.32 -7.16 -19.18
N GLU A 230 6.06 -7.08 -18.76
CA GLU A 230 4.89 -7.11 -19.66
C GLU A 230 4.75 -5.84 -20.52
N GLN A 231 5.20 -4.69 -20.02
CA GLN A 231 5.17 -3.41 -20.75
C GLN A 231 6.31 -3.30 -21.77
N GLY A 232 7.49 -3.86 -21.48
CA GLY A 232 8.63 -3.89 -22.41
C GLY A 232 8.46 -4.85 -23.57
N GLY A 233 7.47 -5.75 -23.51
CA GLY A 233 7.15 -6.73 -24.55
C GLY A 233 6.04 -6.31 -25.53
N ARG A 234 5.44 -5.14 -25.34
CA ARG A 234 4.42 -4.55 -26.23
C ARG A 234 5.01 -3.41 -27.03
#